data_3b41bf247c43f7cbf222fe41c010d7ce
#
_entry.id   3b41bf247c43f7cbf222fe41c010d7ce
#
_cell.length_a   1.000
_cell.length_b   1.000
_cell.length_c   1.000
_cell.angle_alpha   90.00
_cell.angle_beta   90.00
_cell.angle_gamma   90.00
#
_symmetry.space_group_name_H-M   'P 1'
#
loop_
_entity.id
_entity.type
_entity.pdbx_description
1 polymer ?
#
loop_
_entity_poly.entity_id
_entity_poly.type
_entity_poly.pdbx_seq_one_letter_code
_entity_poly.pdbx_strand_id
1 'polypeptide(L)'
;LPLPLVWMVREGERPAERKFQWKAFKAFSHLPVIALGLLGALYSLIINGANELVNPFLQQKFSIGYDQAGFFTMVWGIGVVIGGLTGGKISDWLNHRRATTIAVGLSLVSIGCLPLIQALPMAWLLVGLFGLAYGFYETVYFAISMQRTDPHIAASMFSILMAIANIGTGIGLGVSGALADSMDYPITFWILAGLNLLALILLPLIFQARRNALPQGS
;
A
#
# COMPACT_ATOMS: atom_id res chain seq x y z
N LEU A 1 17.20 8.29 -22.41
CA LEU A 1 18.42 8.42 -21.56
C LEU A 1 18.41 9.78 -20.92
N PRO A 2 18.22 9.92 -19.57
CA PRO A 2 18.08 11.22 -18.90
C PRO A 2 19.42 11.85 -18.50
N LEU A 3 20.54 11.40 -19.03
CA LEU A 3 21.89 11.88 -18.69
C LEU A 3 22.09 13.41 -18.77
N PRO A 4 21.50 14.15 -19.74
CA PRO A 4 21.69 15.61 -19.77
C PRO A 4 20.98 16.34 -18.61
N LEU A 5 19.90 15.79 -18.06
CA LEU A 5 19.16 16.43 -16.96
C LEU A 5 19.89 16.36 -15.63
N VAL A 6 20.72 15.34 -15.42
CA VAL A 6 21.53 15.20 -14.20
C VAL A 6 22.57 16.33 -14.07
N TRP A 7 23.08 16.85 -15.19
CA TRP A 7 24.03 17.96 -15.20
C TRP A 7 23.40 19.33 -14.89
N MET A 8 22.07 19.43 -14.99
CA MET A 8 21.34 20.67 -14.67
C MET A 8 20.90 20.74 -13.20
N VAL A 9 20.95 19.62 -12.48
CA VAL A 9 20.64 19.60 -11.04
C VAL A 9 21.85 20.08 -10.27
N ARG A 10 21.84 21.34 -9.81
CA ARG A 10 22.79 21.81 -8.79
C ARG A 10 22.54 20.99 -7.52
N GLU A 11 23.55 20.22 -7.11
CA GLU A 11 23.52 19.61 -5.78
C GLU A 11 23.39 20.75 -4.75
N GLY A 12 22.27 20.76 -4.01
CA GLY A 12 22.13 21.66 -2.87
C GLY A 12 23.23 21.33 -1.85
N GLU A 13 23.69 22.36 -1.12
CA GLU A 13 24.69 22.16 -0.06
C GLU A 13 24.24 21.00 0.84
N ARG A 14 25.05 19.95 0.90
CA ARG A 14 24.80 18.82 1.80
C ARG A 14 24.81 19.36 3.22
N PRO A 15 23.71 19.23 3.98
CA PRO A 15 23.74 19.57 5.41
C PRO A 15 24.91 18.83 6.04
N ALA A 16 25.69 19.54 6.88
CA ALA A 16 26.88 19.01 7.56
C ALA A 16 26.64 17.56 8.03
N GLU A 17 27.57 16.66 7.70
CA GLU A 17 27.49 15.22 7.91
C GLU A 17 26.91 14.89 9.29
N ARG A 18 25.62 14.52 9.34
CA ARG A 18 25.01 13.98 10.54
C ARG A 18 25.63 12.60 10.75
N LYS A 19 26.50 12.49 11.74
CA LYS A 19 27.15 11.22 12.10
C LYS A 19 26.09 10.14 12.26
N PHE A 20 26.24 9.06 11.52
CA PHE A 20 25.36 7.90 11.58
C PHE A 20 25.26 7.38 13.03
N GLN A 21 24.07 7.32 13.58
CA GLN A 21 23.86 6.94 14.97
C GLN A 21 23.20 5.56 15.05
N TRP A 22 23.98 4.54 15.34
CA TRP A 22 23.46 3.18 15.58
C TRP A 22 22.37 3.14 16.65
N LYS A 23 22.41 4.02 17.64
CA LYS A 23 21.38 4.14 18.69
C LYS A 23 19.99 4.47 18.14
N ALA A 24 19.90 5.14 16.99
CA ALA A 24 18.62 5.48 16.37
C ALA A 24 17.88 4.24 15.86
N PHE A 25 18.58 3.12 15.57
CA PHE A 25 17.93 1.85 15.23
C PHE A 25 17.08 1.25 16.36
N LYS A 26 17.25 1.70 17.60
CA LYS A 26 16.31 1.37 18.69
C LYS A 26 14.87 1.82 18.38
N ALA A 27 14.67 2.76 17.45
CA ALA A 27 13.34 3.15 16.98
C ALA A 27 12.53 1.95 16.45
N PHE A 28 13.20 0.95 15.86
CA PHE A 28 12.53 -0.28 15.39
C PHE A 28 12.00 -1.18 16.51
N SER A 29 12.44 -0.98 17.74
CA SER A 29 11.91 -1.72 18.92
C SER A 29 10.64 -1.08 19.47
N HIS A 30 10.24 0.09 18.97
CA HIS A 30 9.01 0.75 19.41
C HIS A 30 7.78 0.13 18.78
N LEU A 31 6.79 -0.22 19.60
CA LEU A 31 5.54 -0.85 19.17
C LEU A 31 4.85 -0.14 17.97
N PRO A 32 4.78 1.20 17.90
CA PRO A 32 4.19 1.87 16.73
C PRO A 32 4.93 1.62 15.42
N VAL A 33 6.25 1.50 15.45
CA VAL A 33 7.07 1.23 14.25
C VAL A 33 6.90 -0.22 13.81
N ILE A 34 6.88 -1.15 14.77
CA ILE A 34 6.59 -2.57 14.50
C ILE A 34 5.20 -2.70 13.88
N ALA A 35 4.19 -2.06 14.48
CA ALA A 35 2.83 -2.08 13.98
C ALA A 35 2.70 -1.46 12.56
N LEU A 36 3.49 -0.42 12.26
CA LEU A 36 3.55 0.20 10.95
C LEU A 36 4.20 -0.74 9.92
N GLY A 37 5.28 -1.43 10.27
CA GLY A 37 5.89 -2.46 9.44
C GLY A 37 4.93 -3.61 9.13
N LEU A 38 4.21 -4.10 10.16
CA LEU A 38 3.19 -5.14 10.00
C LEU A 38 2.02 -4.66 9.12
N LEU A 39 1.60 -3.40 9.26
CA LEU A 39 0.59 -2.81 8.38
C LEU A 39 1.08 -2.79 6.93
N GLY A 40 2.36 -2.43 6.71
CA GLY A 40 2.98 -2.43 5.38
C GLY A 40 3.02 -3.83 4.75
N ALA A 41 3.46 -4.83 5.51
CA ALA A 41 3.47 -6.21 5.05
C ALA A 41 2.06 -6.73 4.74
N LEU A 42 1.09 -6.46 5.63
CA LEU A 42 -0.30 -6.90 5.46
C LEU A 42 -0.97 -6.24 4.26
N TYR A 43 -0.83 -4.91 4.14
CA TYR A 43 -1.36 -4.16 3.00
C TYR A 43 -0.78 -4.67 1.69
N SER A 44 0.55 -4.82 1.61
CA SER A 44 1.23 -5.29 0.40
C SER A 44 0.84 -6.73 0.04
N LEU A 45 0.71 -7.61 1.03
CA LEU A 45 0.21 -8.98 0.86
C LEU A 45 -1.17 -8.99 0.20
N ILE A 46 -2.10 -8.20 0.75
CA ILE A 46 -3.50 -8.20 0.30
C ILE A 46 -3.61 -7.61 -1.10
N ILE A 47 -3.04 -6.43 -1.30
CA ILE A 47 -3.31 -5.65 -2.49
C ILE A 47 -2.56 -6.18 -3.71
N ASN A 48 -1.30 -6.61 -3.53
CA ASN A 48 -0.52 -7.23 -4.60
C ASN A 48 -1.00 -8.66 -4.88
N GLY A 49 -1.37 -9.42 -3.83
CA GLY A 49 -1.98 -10.74 -4.01
C GLY A 49 -3.28 -10.67 -4.81
N ALA A 50 -4.14 -9.68 -4.54
CA ALA A 50 -5.36 -9.47 -5.33
C ALA A 50 -5.04 -9.00 -6.76
N ASN A 51 -4.07 -8.08 -6.93
CA ASN A 51 -3.71 -7.54 -8.23
C ASN A 51 -3.24 -8.62 -9.21
N GLU A 52 -2.43 -9.56 -8.74
CA GLU A 52 -1.92 -10.66 -9.56
C GLU A 52 -3.02 -11.58 -10.09
N LEU A 53 -4.11 -11.71 -9.34
CA LEU A 53 -5.23 -12.57 -9.72
C LEU A 53 -6.24 -11.93 -10.67
N VAL A 54 -6.24 -10.59 -10.84
CA VAL A 54 -7.26 -9.88 -11.65
C VAL A 54 -7.24 -10.36 -13.10
N ASN A 55 -6.09 -10.36 -13.75
CA ASN A 55 -5.99 -10.75 -15.15
C ASN A 55 -6.30 -12.24 -15.38
N PRO A 56 -5.71 -13.20 -14.63
CA PRO A 56 -6.07 -14.61 -14.75
C PRO A 56 -7.57 -14.86 -14.52
N PHE A 57 -8.17 -14.20 -13.53
CA PHE A 57 -9.61 -14.31 -13.27
C PHE A 57 -10.46 -13.84 -14.45
N LEU A 58 -10.14 -12.68 -15.06
CA LEU A 58 -10.87 -12.17 -16.21
C LEU A 58 -10.67 -13.03 -17.45
N GLN A 59 -9.45 -13.52 -17.69
CA GLN A 59 -9.15 -14.44 -18.78
C GLN A 59 -9.93 -15.74 -18.66
N GLN A 60 -9.96 -16.33 -17.47
CA GLN A 60 -10.71 -17.58 -17.24
C GLN A 60 -12.22 -17.37 -17.37
N LYS A 61 -12.74 -16.27 -16.79
CA LYS A 61 -14.19 -16.04 -16.71
C LYS A 61 -14.81 -15.63 -18.05
N PHE A 62 -14.09 -14.82 -18.84
CA PHE A 62 -14.61 -14.22 -20.08
C PHE A 62 -13.88 -14.70 -21.34
N SER A 63 -12.91 -15.60 -21.20
CA SER A 63 -12.10 -16.12 -22.31
C SER A 63 -11.44 -15.00 -23.13
N ILE A 64 -11.01 -13.92 -22.44
CA ILE A 64 -10.35 -12.78 -23.08
C ILE A 64 -8.88 -13.10 -23.39
N GLY A 65 -8.37 -12.53 -24.49
CA GLY A 65 -6.97 -12.66 -24.87
C GLY A 65 -6.04 -11.76 -24.04
N TYR A 66 -4.72 -11.97 -24.21
CA TYR A 66 -3.69 -11.16 -23.52
C TYR A 66 -3.79 -9.67 -23.85
N ASP A 67 -4.19 -9.31 -25.08
CA ASP A 67 -4.35 -7.91 -25.50
C ASP A 67 -5.43 -7.20 -24.65
N GLN A 68 -6.57 -7.84 -24.46
CA GLN A 68 -7.65 -7.30 -23.63
C GLN A 68 -7.24 -7.24 -22.16
N ALA A 69 -6.53 -8.25 -21.65
CA ALA A 69 -5.97 -8.24 -20.30
C ALA A 69 -5.00 -7.06 -20.10
N GLY A 70 -4.19 -6.74 -21.12
CA GLY A 70 -3.32 -5.57 -21.13
C GLY A 70 -4.07 -4.24 -20.99
N PHE A 71 -5.22 -4.11 -21.66
CA PHE A 71 -6.07 -2.92 -21.49
C PHE A 71 -6.66 -2.81 -20.09
N PHE A 72 -7.06 -3.92 -19.45
CA PHE A 72 -7.48 -3.89 -18.05
C PHE A 72 -6.36 -3.42 -17.12
N THR A 73 -5.13 -3.87 -17.36
CA THR A 73 -3.94 -3.39 -16.63
C THR A 73 -3.74 -1.89 -16.82
N MET A 74 -3.97 -1.36 -18.04
CA MET A 74 -3.89 0.09 -18.29
C MET A 74 -4.95 0.86 -17.49
N VAL A 75 -6.20 0.40 -17.47
CA VAL A 75 -7.28 1.03 -16.69
C VAL A 75 -6.99 0.98 -15.20
N TRP A 76 -6.49 -0.16 -14.71
CA TRP A 76 -6.00 -0.27 -13.34
C TRP A 76 -4.90 0.76 -13.05
N GLY A 77 -3.90 0.90 -13.93
CA GLY A 77 -2.81 1.87 -13.78
C GLY A 77 -3.30 3.32 -13.74
N ILE A 78 -4.27 3.69 -14.59
CA ILE A 78 -4.92 5.01 -14.53
C ILE A 78 -5.61 5.19 -13.15
N GLY A 79 -6.31 4.18 -12.69
CA GLY A 79 -6.89 4.16 -11.34
C GLY A 79 -5.83 4.41 -10.26
N VAL A 80 -4.68 3.74 -10.33
CA VAL A 80 -3.56 3.90 -9.38
C VAL A 80 -3.07 5.36 -9.35
N VAL A 81 -2.90 5.99 -10.51
CA VAL A 81 -2.47 7.41 -10.58
C VAL A 81 -3.50 8.32 -9.92
N ILE A 82 -4.78 8.16 -10.24
CA ILE A 82 -5.86 8.96 -9.64
C ILE A 82 -5.93 8.71 -8.13
N GLY A 83 -5.83 7.45 -7.72
CA GLY A 83 -5.82 7.03 -6.31
C GLY A 83 -4.66 7.62 -5.55
N GLY A 84 -3.45 7.61 -6.11
CA GLY A 84 -2.26 8.20 -5.51
C GLY A 84 -2.39 9.71 -5.30
N LEU A 85 -2.83 10.43 -6.31
CA LEU A 85 -3.05 11.88 -6.22
C LEU A 85 -4.13 12.26 -5.18
N THR A 86 -5.25 11.54 -5.18
CA THR A 86 -6.33 11.77 -4.23
C THR A 86 -5.96 11.33 -2.82
N GLY A 87 -5.25 10.21 -2.68
CA GLY A 87 -4.75 9.69 -1.40
C GLY A 87 -3.78 10.65 -0.72
N GLY A 88 -2.83 11.24 -1.48
CA GLY A 88 -1.93 12.26 -0.99
C GLY A 88 -2.69 13.48 -0.47
N LYS A 89 -3.56 14.06 -1.29
CA LYS A 89 -4.35 15.23 -0.93
C LYS A 89 -5.27 14.97 0.30
N ILE A 90 -5.91 13.83 0.36
CA ILE A 90 -6.78 13.45 1.48
C ILE A 90 -5.96 13.19 2.74
N SER A 91 -4.77 12.58 2.62
CA SER A 91 -3.85 12.38 3.74
C SER A 91 -3.37 13.69 4.36
N ASP A 92 -3.20 14.74 3.53
CA ASP A 92 -2.81 16.07 3.99
C ASP A 92 -3.97 16.81 4.69
N TRP A 93 -5.21 16.65 4.19
CA TRP A 93 -6.40 17.31 4.74
C TRP A 93 -6.95 16.62 5.98
N LEU A 94 -6.95 15.31 5.97
CA LEU A 94 -7.46 14.52 7.08
C LEU A 94 -6.32 14.11 8.02
N ASN A 95 -6.68 13.77 9.26
CA ASN A 95 -5.75 13.10 10.14
C ASN A 95 -5.34 11.74 9.50
N HIS A 96 -4.04 11.42 9.50
CA HIS A 96 -3.50 10.17 8.92
C HIS A 96 -4.23 8.90 9.38
N ARG A 97 -4.72 8.86 10.63
CA ARG A 97 -5.55 7.76 11.11
C ARG A 97 -6.84 7.60 10.27
N ARG A 98 -7.52 8.72 9.97
CA ARG A 98 -8.75 8.70 9.15
C ARG A 98 -8.43 8.33 7.70
N ALA A 99 -7.36 8.89 7.14
CA ALA A 99 -6.92 8.56 5.79
C ALA A 99 -6.61 7.06 5.66
N THR A 100 -5.92 6.46 6.65
CA THR A 100 -5.64 5.02 6.66
C THR A 100 -6.92 4.19 6.79
N THR A 101 -7.86 4.61 7.64
CA THR A 101 -9.16 3.90 7.75
C THR A 101 -9.93 3.91 6.43
N ILE A 102 -9.91 5.04 5.71
CA ILE A 102 -10.51 5.15 4.37
C ILE A 102 -9.78 4.23 3.38
N ALA A 103 -8.44 4.21 3.40
CA ALA A 103 -7.64 3.34 2.55
C ALA A 103 -7.97 1.85 2.75
N VAL A 104 -8.05 1.40 4.00
CA VAL A 104 -8.46 0.04 4.37
C VAL A 104 -9.88 -0.27 3.88
N GLY A 105 -10.81 0.67 4.08
CA GLY A 105 -12.20 0.52 3.62
C GLY A 105 -12.32 0.44 2.10
N LEU A 106 -11.60 1.31 1.37
CA LEU A 106 -11.55 1.28 -0.10
C LEU A 106 -10.96 -0.03 -0.61
N SER A 107 -9.86 -0.50 -0.01
CA SER A 107 -9.23 -1.78 -0.36
C SER A 107 -10.19 -2.95 -0.13
N LEU A 108 -10.83 -3.00 1.05
CA LEU A 108 -11.80 -4.04 1.38
C LEU A 108 -12.96 -4.08 0.37
N VAL A 109 -13.56 -2.92 0.09
CA VAL A 109 -14.72 -2.83 -0.82
C VAL A 109 -14.29 -3.14 -2.26
N SER A 110 -13.22 -2.54 -2.74
CA SER A 110 -12.78 -2.73 -4.13
C SER A 110 -12.41 -4.18 -4.44
N ILE A 111 -11.63 -4.83 -3.57
CA ILE A 111 -11.26 -6.25 -3.72
C ILE A 111 -12.49 -7.14 -3.56
N GLY A 112 -13.35 -6.87 -2.56
CA GLY A 112 -14.57 -7.62 -2.31
C GLY A 112 -15.61 -7.52 -3.43
N CYS A 113 -15.56 -6.46 -4.26
CA CYS A 113 -16.41 -6.30 -5.45
C CYS A 113 -15.89 -7.04 -6.69
N LEU A 114 -14.59 -7.38 -6.79
CA LEU A 114 -14.04 -8.07 -7.96
C LEU A 114 -14.77 -9.39 -8.30
N PRO A 115 -15.11 -10.26 -7.35
CA PRO A 115 -15.87 -11.49 -7.63
C PRO A 115 -17.25 -11.25 -8.26
N LEU A 116 -17.83 -10.07 -8.04
CA LEU A 116 -19.14 -9.68 -8.51
C LEU A 116 -19.18 -9.28 -9.99
N ILE A 117 -18.03 -9.24 -10.67
CA ILE A 117 -17.96 -8.95 -12.11
C ILE A 117 -18.71 -10.01 -12.88
N GLN A 118 -19.83 -9.65 -13.50
CA GLN A 118 -20.67 -10.55 -14.30
C GLN A 118 -20.59 -10.26 -15.80
N ALA A 119 -20.07 -9.10 -16.18
CA ALA A 119 -19.93 -8.67 -17.57
C ALA A 119 -18.69 -7.81 -17.78
N LEU A 120 -18.11 -7.81 -18.98
CA LEU A 120 -16.92 -7.02 -19.32
C LEU A 120 -17.07 -5.53 -19.06
N PRO A 121 -18.20 -4.84 -19.34
CA PRO A 121 -18.36 -3.43 -18.97
C PRO A 121 -18.23 -3.17 -17.46
N MET A 122 -18.69 -4.10 -16.62
CA MET A 122 -18.54 -4.00 -15.17
C MET A 122 -17.09 -4.22 -14.74
N ALA A 123 -16.35 -5.07 -15.44
CA ALA A 123 -14.93 -5.30 -15.18
C ALA A 123 -14.11 -4.00 -15.33
N TRP A 124 -14.35 -3.20 -16.37
CA TRP A 124 -13.67 -1.92 -16.58
C TRP A 124 -13.81 -0.99 -15.36
N LEU A 125 -15.04 -0.87 -14.85
CA LEU A 125 -15.33 -0.02 -13.70
C LEU A 125 -14.66 -0.55 -12.42
N LEU A 126 -14.82 -1.85 -12.12
CA LEU A 126 -14.35 -2.43 -10.86
C LEU A 126 -12.83 -2.58 -10.83
N VAL A 127 -12.17 -2.88 -11.95
CA VAL A 127 -10.71 -2.89 -12.05
C VAL A 127 -10.14 -1.48 -11.91
N GLY A 128 -10.78 -0.47 -12.50
CA GLY A 128 -10.41 0.93 -12.30
C GLY A 128 -10.57 1.38 -10.84
N LEU A 129 -11.66 1.01 -10.18
CA LEU A 129 -11.91 1.27 -8.76
C LEU A 129 -10.88 0.57 -7.87
N PHE A 130 -10.52 -0.68 -8.19
CA PHE A 130 -9.47 -1.40 -7.50
C PHE A 130 -8.11 -0.71 -7.67
N GLY A 131 -7.77 -0.25 -8.88
CA GLY A 131 -6.57 0.55 -9.12
C GLY A 131 -6.55 1.84 -8.29
N LEU A 132 -7.68 2.55 -8.21
CA LEU A 132 -7.83 3.74 -7.38
C LEU A 132 -7.59 3.41 -5.89
N ALA A 133 -8.18 2.35 -5.37
CA ALA A 133 -7.99 1.91 -3.99
C ALA A 133 -6.52 1.54 -3.72
N TYR A 134 -5.87 0.88 -4.69
CA TYR A 134 -4.45 0.52 -4.65
C TYR A 134 -3.59 1.77 -4.47
N GLY A 135 -3.64 2.72 -5.42
CA GLY A 135 -2.81 3.91 -5.38
C GLY A 135 -3.09 4.81 -4.16
N PHE A 136 -4.36 4.88 -3.74
CA PHE A 136 -4.75 5.60 -2.53
C PHE A 136 -4.09 5.00 -1.29
N TYR A 137 -4.18 3.67 -1.10
CA TYR A 137 -3.62 3.00 0.06
C TYR A 137 -2.09 3.11 0.10
N GLU A 138 -1.44 2.88 -1.04
CA GLU A 138 0.01 2.97 -1.15
C GLU A 138 0.53 4.36 -0.76
N THR A 139 -0.09 5.42 -1.30
CA THR A 139 0.30 6.80 -1.00
C THR A 139 0.08 7.15 0.47
N VAL A 140 -1.05 6.75 1.05
CA VAL A 140 -1.33 6.96 2.48
C VAL A 140 -0.32 6.21 3.35
N TYR A 141 0.02 4.97 2.99
CA TYR A 141 1.04 4.19 3.72
C TYR A 141 2.42 4.86 3.65
N PHE A 142 2.83 5.36 2.49
CA PHE A 142 4.09 6.09 2.33
C PHE A 142 4.12 7.37 3.17
N ALA A 143 3.04 8.15 3.15
CA ALA A 143 2.93 9.37 3.93
C ALA A 143 3.10 9.11 5.44
N ILE A 144 2.46 8.07 5.98
CA ILE A 144 2.58 7.70 7.39
C ILE A 144 3.99 7.20 7.69
N SER A 145 4.55 6.38 6.81
CA SER A 145 5.89 5.83 6.97
C SER A 145 6.94 6.94 7.04
N MET A 146 6.85 7.94 6.16
CA MET A 146 7.72 9.11 6.19
C MET A 146 7.54 9.94 7.47
N GLN A 147 6.29 10.16 7.90
CA GLN A 147 6.01 10.98 9.09
C GLN A 147 6.48 10.33 10.40
N ARG A 148 6.52 9.00 10.45
CA ARG A 148 6.94 8.23 11.63
C ARG A 148 8.42 7.90 11.67
N THR A 149 9.15 8.28 10.64
CA THR A 149 10.57 8.03 10.52
C THR A 149 11.36 9.03 11.35
N ASP A 150 12.37 8.55 12.10
CA ASP A 150 13.31 9.41 12.81
C ASP A 150 14.16 10.19 11.79
N PRO A 151 14.21 11.54 11.87
CA PRO A 151 14.95 12.36 10.91
C PRO A 151 16.45 12.00 10.81
N HIS A 152 17.06 11.41 11.85
CA HIS A 152 18.46 11.04 11.87
C HIS A 152 18.78 9.80 11.03
N ILE A 153 17.79 8.92 10.83
CA ILE A 153 17.92 7.67 10.07
C ILE A 153 16.79 7.52 9.03
N ALA A 154 16.21 8.65 8.60
CA ALA A 154 14.99 8.67 7.80
C ALA A 154 15.08 7.74 6.59
N ALA A 155 16.12 7.84 5.77
CA ALA A 155 16.30 7.03 4.58
C ALA A 155 16.37 5.52 4.91
N SER A 156 17.19 5.16 5.92
CA SER A 156 17.34 3.75 6.32
C SER A 156 16.05 3.17 6.89
N MET A 157 15.36 3.94 7.74
CA MET A 157 14.11 3.50 8.35
C MET A 157 13.01 3.31 7.30
N PHE A 158 12.87 4.26 6.37
CA PHE A 158 11.92 4.15 5.27
C PHE A 158 12.24 2.93 4.39
N SER A 159 13.53 2.73 4.02
CA SER A 159 13.94 1.58 3.21
C SER A 159 13.63 0.23 3.88
N ILE A 160 13.81 0.13 5.21
CA ILE A 160 13.48 -1.10 5.96
C ILE A 160 11.96 -1.33 5.98
N LEU A 161 11.15 -0.28 6.19
CA LEU A 161 9.69 -0.40 6.13
C LEU A 161 9.23 -0.87 4.73
N MET A 162 9.85 -0.34 3.66
CA MET A 162 9.57 -0.79 2.29
C MET A 162 10.02 -2.23 2.05
N ALA A 163 11.17 -2.64 2.60
CA ALA A 163 11.63 -4.03 2.51
C ALA A 163 10.64 -4.99 3.19
N ILE A 164 10.10 -4.61 4.36
CA ILE A 164 9.07 -5.39 5.06
C ILE A 164 7.78 -5.46 4.22
N ALA A 165 7.36 -4.36 3.60
CA ALA A 165 6.22 -4.34 2.69
C ALA A 165 6.45 -5.26 1.48
N ASN A 166 7.64 -5.26 0.87
CA ASN A 166 7.98 -6.14 -0.25
C ASN A 166 8.00 -7.63 0.15
N ILE A 167 8.41 -7.96 1.38
CA ILE A 167 8.25 -9.34 1.91
C ILE A 167 6.75 -9.69 1.94
N GLY A 168 5.90 -8.77 2.38
CA GLY A 168 4.45 -8.92 2.33
C GLY A 168 3.94 -9.19 0.91
N THR A 169 4.45 -8.46 -0.09
CA THR A 169 4.15 -8.72 -1.51
C THR A 169 4.50 -10.16 -1.90
N GLY A 170 5.73 -10.61 -1.64
CA GLY A 170 6.17 -11.97 -1.99
C GLY A 170 5.29 -13.05 -1.35
N ILE A 171 4.94 -12.89 -0.07
CA ILE A 171 4.02 -13.80 0.62
C ILE A 171 2.63 -13.72 -0.03
N GLY A 172 2.15 -12.51 -0.35
CA GLY A 172 0.85 -12.29 -0.97
C GLY A 172 0.70 -13.00 -2.30
N LEU A 173 1.71 -12.91 -3.18
CA LEU A 173 1.72 -13.62 -4.47
C LEU A 173 1.63 -15.14 -4.28
N GLY A 174 2.43 -15.71 -3.38
CA GLY A 174 2.41 -17.15 -3.11
C GLY A 174 1.09 -17.62 -2.49
N VAL A 175 0.60 -16.90 -1.48
CA VAL A 175 -0.64 -17.26 -0.78
C VAL A 175 -1.85 -17.10 -1.69
N SER A 176 -1.96 -15.99 -2.44
CA SER A 176 -3.09 -15.74 -3.33
C SER A 176 -3.15 -16.77 -4.48
N GLY A 177 -2.00 -17.14 -5.06
CA GLY A 177 -1.95 -18.20 -6.07
C GLY A 177 -2.40 -19.55 -5.51
N ALA A 178 -1.86 -19.98 -4.36
CA ALA A 178 -2.24 -21.24 -3.71
C ALA A 178 -3.74 -21.27 -3.31
N LEU A 179 -4.29 -20.15 -2.86
CA LEU A 179 -5.73 -20.06 -2.56
C LEU A 179 -6.59 -20.13 -3.83
N ALA A 180 -6.16 -19.45 -4.92
CA ALA A 180 -6.90 -19.48 -6.18
C ALA A 180 -6.91 -20.89 -6.81
N ASP A 181 -5.81 -21.63 -6.68
CA ASP A 181 -5.72 -23.01 -7.15
C ASP A 181 -6.58 -23.97 -6.33
N SER A 182 -6.77 -23.70 -5.03
CA SER A 182 -7.48 -24.59 -4.12
C SER A 182 -8.97 -24.27 -3.93
N MET A 183 -9.36 -22.98 -4.04
CA MET A 183 -10.68 -22.48 -3.64
C MET A 183 -11.37 -21.60 -4.69
N ASP A 184 -10.85 -21.45 -5.90
CA ASP A 184 -11.29 -20.52 -6.93
C ASP A 184 -11.00 -19.03 -6.65
N TYR A 185 -10.96 -18.22 -7.73
CA TYR A 185 -10.69 -16.77 -7.67
C TYR A 185 -11.69 -15.99 -6.80
N PRO A 186 -13.02 -16.19 -6.91
CA PRO A 186 -13.99 -15.43 -6.13
C PRO A 186 -13.80 -15.57 -4.62
N ILE A 187 -13.58 -16.78 -4.13
CA ILE A 187 -13.38 -17.05 -2.70
C ILE A 187 -12.07 -16.42 -2.24
N THR A 188 -11.00 -16.53 -3.06
CA THR A 188 -9.70 -15.93 -2.78
C THR A 188 -9.81 -14.41 -2.63
N PHE A 189 -10.51 -13.71 -3.53
CA PHE A 189 -10.73 -12.27 -3.41
C PHE A 189 -11.47 -11.91 -2.12
N TRP A 190 -12.50 -12.67 -1.70
CA TRP A 190 -13.19 -12.40 -0.45
C TRP A 190 -12.32 -12.64 0.78
N ILE A 191 -11.49 -13.66 0.77
CA ILE A 191 -10.50 -13.88 1.84
C ILE A 191 -9.54 -12.71 1.92
N LEU A 192 -8.94 -12.29 0.79
CA LEU A 192 -8.03 -11.15 0.73
C LEU A 192 -8.73 -9.85 1.17
N ALA A 193 -9.96 -9.61 0.74
CA ALA A 193 -10.75 -8.48 1.20
C ALA A 193 -10.95 -8.52 2.73
N GLY A 194 -11.33 -9.67 3.28
CA GLY A 194 -11.54 -9.86 4.71
C GLY A 194 -10.27 -9.63 5.56
N LEU A 195 -9.08 -9.96 5.03
CA LEU A 195 -7.81 -9.69 5.71
C LEU A 195 -7.56 -8.21 5.98
N ASN A 196 -8.18 -7.28 5.21
CA ASN A 196 -8.12 -5.85 5.49
C ASN A 196 -8.65 -5.50 6.90
N LEU A 197 -9.55 -6.29 7.46
CA LEU A 197 -10.07 -6.06 8.81
C LEU A 197 -8.98 -6.17 9.87
N LEU A 198 -7.95 -7.00 9.65
CA LEU A 198 -6.79 -7.10 10.54
C LEU A 198 -5.99 -5.79 10.58
N ALA A 199 -5.97 -5.02 9.49
CA ALA A 199 -5.33 -3.72 9.47
C ALA A 199 -5.96 -2.75 10.47
N LEU A 200 -7.29 -2.83 10.71
CA LEU A 200 -7.99 -1.99 11.68
C LEU A 200 -7.49 -2.22 13.12
N ILE A 201 -7.04 -3.44 13.44
CA ILE A 201 -6.48 -3.79 14.77
C ILE A 201 -5.12 -3.11 14.97
N LEU A 202 -4.35 -2.93 13.89
CA LEU A 202 -3.04 -2.28 13.96
C LEU A 202 -3.12 -0.75 14.10
N LEU A 203 -4.21 -0.12 13.64
CA LEU A 203 -4.35 1.35 13.67
C LEU A 203 -4.21 1.95 15.08
N PRO A 204 -4.87 1.44 16.13
CA PRO A 204 -4.68 1.96 17.49
C PRO A 204 -3.21 1.92 17.92
N LEU A 205 -2.50 0.82 17.63
CA LEU A 205 -1.09 0.64 18.03
C LEU A 205 -0.18 1.66 17.34
N ILE A 206 -0.47 2.00 16.08
CA ILE A 206 0.30 2.98 15.30
C ILE A 206 0.06 4.41 15.83
N PHE A 207 -1.19 4.75 16.20
CA PHE A 207 -1.58 6.14 16.50
C PHE A 207 -1.68 6.51 17.99
N GLN A 208 -1.66 5.53 18.93
CA GLN A 208 -1.76 5.82 20.39
C GLN A 208 -0.50 6.45 20.99
N ALA A 209 0.68 6.22 20.45
CA ALA A 209 1.95 6.65 21.05
C ALA A 209 2.16 8.18 21.13
N ARG A 210 1.36 8.98 20.43
CA ARG A 210 1.46 10.45 20.45
C ARG A 210 0.85 11.09 21.71
N ARG A 211 0.04 10.35 22.45
CA ARG A 211 -0.68 10.90 23.62
C ARG A 211 0.20 10.98 24.88
N ASN A 212 1.29 10.21 24.95
CA ASN A 212 2.18 10.13 26.10
C ASN A 212 3.53 10.85 25.92
N ALA A 213 3.75 11.51 24.78
CA ALA A 213 5.04 12.12 24.44
C ALA A 213 5.07 13.65 24.53
N LEU A 214 4.03 14.30 25.05
CA LEU A 214 4.09 15.72 25.39
C LEU A 214 4.50 15.84 26.85
N PRO A 215 5.72 16.32 27.18
CA PRO A 215 5.97 16.83 28.51
C PRO A 215 5.04 18.02 28.71
N GLN A 216 4.21 17.98 29.75
CA GLN A 216 3.55 19.16 30.25
C GLN A 216 4.66 20.09 30.73
N GLY A 217 5.06 21.02 29.87
CA GLY A 217 5.95 22.10 30.21
C GLY A 217 5.21 23.02 31.17
N SER A 218 5.66 23.03 32.40
CA SER A 218 5.49 24.11 33.37
C SER A 218 6.22 25.36 32.91
#